data_4f3da989f9a81c315e304f7e7e956336
#
_entry.id   4f3da989f9a81c315e304f7e7e956336
#
_cell.length_a   1.000
_cell.length_b   1.000
_cell.length_c   1.000
_cell.angle_alpha   90.00
_cell.angle_beta   90.00
_cell.angle_gamma   90.00
#
_symmetry.space_group_name_H-M   'P 1'
#
loop_
_entity.id
_entity.type
_entity.pdbx_description
1 polymer ?
#
loop_
_entity_poly.entity_id
_entity_poly.type
_entity_poly.pdbx_seq_one_letter_code
_entity_poly.pdbx_strand_id
1 'polypeptide(L)'
;MLFRSQEWSAAGKPGEAIPQFWPARGMRQRPTSDIDGKLGYYALGADTSITDGTWEAARASVDVALTAQKLVANGERAAFALCRPPGHHAAADLFGGYCFFNNAGIVAQAFLDQGAKRVAILDVDFHHGNGTQSIFYHRSDVLTISLHGDPDLVFPHFLGYEDETGEGDGEGYNLNIVYPPGTPFSQWREGLETACQRITEFQPDALV
;
A
#
# COMPACT_ATOMS: atom_id res chain seq x y z
N MET A 1 -12.61 5.79 2.37
CA MET A 1 -11.99 6.95 3.07
C MET A 1 -13.03 7.58 3.95
N LEU A 2 -12.76 7.69 5.24
CA LEU A 2 -13.70 8.21 6.26
C LEU A 2 -13.56 9.75 6.49
N PHE A 3 -12.67 10.41 5.75
CA PHE A 3 -12.39 11.83 5.84
C PHE A 3 -12.37 12.47 4.45
N ARG A 4 -12.97 13.66 4.31
CA ARG A 4 -12.97 14.45 3.07
C ARG A 4 -12.66 15.92 3.37
N SER A 5 -12.07 16.62 2.41
CA SER A 5 -11.77 18.06 2.53
C SER A 5 -13.00 18.91 2.85
N GLN A 6 -14.19 18.52 2.36
CA GLN A 6 -15.44 19.20 2.67
C GLN A 6 -15.77 19.15 4.17
N GLU A 7 -15.44 18.07 4.90
CA GLU A 7 -15.62 17.99 6.34
C GLU A 7 -14.72 18.98 7.07
N TRP A 8 -13.46 19.14 6.58
CA TRP A 8 -12.50 20.10 7.10
C TRP A 8 -12.98 21.54 6.91
N SER A 9 -13.38 21.90 5.70
CA SER A 9 -13.93 23.22 5.38
C SER A 9 -15.21 23.52 6.14
N ALA A 10 -16.12 22.54 6.28
CA ALA A 10 -17.36 22.69 7.05
C ALA A 10 -17.11 22.91 8.56
N ALA A 11 -16.00 22.42 9.09
CA ALA A 11 -15.55 22.68 10.45
C ALA A 11 -14.88 24.06 10.62
N GLY A 12 -14.86 24.91 9.58
CA GLY A 12 -14.26 26.24 9.61
C GLY A 12 -12.72 26.24 9.61
N LYS A 13 -12.11 25.12 9.25
CA LYS A 13 -10.64 24.97 9.19
C LYS A 13 -10.13 25.49 7.84
N PRO A 14 -9.10 26.34 7.81
CA PRO A 14 -8.52 26.85 6.56
C PRO A 14 -7.49 25.89 5.95
N GLY A 15 -7.32 25.96 4.63
CA GLY A 15 -6.23 25.32 3.93
C GLY A 15 -6.30 23.79 3.90
N GLU A 16 -5.14 23.16 3.84
CA GLU A 16 -5.00 21.72 3.76
C GLU A 16 -5.27 21.05 5.12
N ALA A 17 -5.90 19.87 5.08
CA ALA A 17 -6.06 19.03 6.25
C ALA A 17 -4.77 18.22 6.48
N ILE A 18 -3.98 18.65 7.46
CA ILE A 18 -2.71 17.99 7.84
C ILE A 18 -2.90 17.36 9.21
N PRO A 19 -2.63 16.06 9.38
CA PRO A 19 -2.69 15.38 10.68
C PRO A 19 -1.70 16.01 11.67
N GLN A 20 -2.15 16.22 12.92
CA GLN A 20 -1.32 16.78 13.99
C GLN A 20 -1.34 15.96 15.26
N PHE A 21 -2.28 15.01 15.39
CA PHE A 21 -2.49 14.19 16.57
C PHE A 21 -2.65 12.73 16.14
N TRP A 22 -2.01 11.81 16.84
CA TRP A 22 -2.09 10.37 16.58
C TRP A 22 -2.47 9.60 17.83
N PRO A 23 -3.07 8.41 17.68
CA PRO A 23 -3.30 7.50 18.78
C PRO A 23 -2.03 7.19 19.56
N ALA A 24 -2.10 7.18 20.89
CA ALA A 24 -0.97 6.83 21.75
C ALA A 24 -0.78 5.32 21.83
N ARG A 25 0.46 4.84 21.73
CA ARG A 25 0.78 3.42 21.81
C ARG A 25 0.42 2.83 23.18
N GLY A 26 0.06 1.54 23.18
CA GLY A 26 -0.21 0.79 24.39
C GLY A 26 -1.51 1.17 25.12
N MET A 27 -2.31 2.07 24.54
CA MET A 27 -3.59 2.53 25.07
C MET A 27 -4.75 2.02 24.21
N ARG A 28 -5.91 1.78 24.83
CA ARG A 28 -7.14 1.47 24.07
C ARG A 28 -7.54 2.67 23.22
N GLN A 29 -7.59 2.45 21.92
CA GLN A 29 -7.90 3.49 20.94
C GLN A 29 -9.39 3.45 20.55
N ARG A 30 -9.96 4.61 20.27
CA ARG A 30 -11.29 4.80 19.67
C ARG A 30 -11.24 5.97 18.71
N PRO A 31 -11.84 5.85 17.50
CA PRO A 31 -12.02 7.00 16.63
C PRO A 31 -12.85 8.06 17.35
N THR A 32 -12.49 9.31 17.15
CA THR A 32 -13.21 10.48 17.70
C THR A 32 -14.12 11.10 16.65
N SER A 33 -15.16 11.83 17.08
CA SER A 33 -15.97 12.65 16.19
C SER A 33 -15.34 14.02 15.88
N ASP A 34 -14.37 14.44 16.68
CA ASP A 34 -13.62 15.67 16.41
C ASP A 34 -12.80 15.53 15.12
N ILE A 35 -12.78 16.60 14.31
CA ILE A 35 -12.20 16.54 12.94
C ILE A 35 -10.69 16.35 12.96
N ASP A 36 -9.96 17.01 13.90
CA ASP A 36 -8.52 16.87 14.00
C ASP A 36 -8.12 15.47 14.49
N GLY A 37 -8.82 14.98 15.51
CA GLY A 37 -8.61 13.65 16.02
C GLY A 37 -9.00 12.56 15.03
N LYS A 38 -10.10 12.74 14.29
CA LYS A 38 -10.51 11.82 13.22
C LYS A 38 -9.45 11.75 12.11
N LEU A 39 -8.92 12.90 11.69
CA LEU A 39 -7.87 12.97 10.67
C LEU A 39 -6.63 12.18 11.09
N GLY A 40 -6.12 12.40 12.30
CA GLY A 40 -4.92 11.73 12.78
C GLY A 40 -5.12 10.26 13.12
N TYR A 41 -6.35 9.84 13.48
CA TYR A 41 -6.66 8.43 13.73
C TYR A 41 -6.45 7.56 12.49
N TYR A 42 -6.72 8.11 11.29
CA TYR A 42 -6.60 7.40 10.01
C TYR A 42 -5.35 7.78 9.22
N ALA A 43 -4.41 8.51 9.80
CA ALA A 43 -3.19 8.95 9.13
C ALA A 43 -1.94 8.20 9.60
N LEU A 44 -1.11 7.77 8.66
CA LEU A 44 0.20 7.17 8.94
C LEU A 44 1.19 8.22 9.47
N GLY A 45 1.14 9.44 8.93
CA GLY A 45 2.04 10.53 9.27
C GLY A 45 1.51 11.89 8.82
N ALA A 46 2.28 12.95 9.05
CA ALA A 46 1.94 14.33 8.69
C ALA A 46 2.31 14.72 7.25
N ASP A 47 2.94 13.85 6.52
CA ASP A 47 3.51 14.07 5.19
C ASP A 47 2.46 14.06 4.06
N THR A 48 1.24 13.65 4.38
CA THR A 48 0.17 13.47 3.41
C THR A 48 -1.04 14.30 3.78
N SER A 49 -1.16 15.48 3.17
CA SER A 49 -2.30 16.38 3.38
C SER A 49 -3.49 16.00 2.50
N ILE A 50 -4.70 16.36 2.98
CA ILE A 50 -5.93 16.27 2.19
C ILE A 50 -6.34 17.67 1.76
N THR A 51 -6.48 17.87 0.46
CA THR A 51 -6.87 19.13 -0.20
C THR A 51 -8.16 18.97 -0.97
N ASP A 52 -8.69 20.07 -1.48
CA ASP A 52 -9.74 20.03 -2.49
C ASP A 52 -9.21 19.29 -3.73
N GLY A 53 -9.99 18.34 -4.23
CA GLY A 53 -9.59 17.49 -5.36
C GLY A 53 -8.82 16.21 -4.97
N THR A 54 -8.37 16.04 -3.73
CA THR A 54 -7.69 14.79 -3.29
C THR A 54 -8.57 13.55 -3.51
N TRP A 55 -9.86 13.65 -3.19
CA TRP A 55 -10.80 12.54 -3.37
C TRP A 55 -10.98 12.16 -4.85
N GLU A 56 -11.16 13.15 -5.71
CA GLU A 56 -11.32 12.97 -7.14
C GLU A 56 -10.07 12.38 -7.77
N ALA A 57 -8.90 12.90 -7.40
CA ALA A 57 -7.60 12.38 -7.87
C ALA A 57 -7.36 10.95 -7.39
N ALA A 58 -7.63 10.64 -6.12
CA ALA A 58 -7.46 9.31 -5.57
C ALA A 58 -8.39 8.29 -6.24
N ARG A 59 -9.65 8.66 -6.48
CA ARG A 59 -10.59 7.81 -7.24
C ARG A 59 -10.16 7.60 -8.68
N ALA A 60 -9.76 8.67 -9.38
CA ALA A 60 -9.28 8.57 -10.75
C ALA A 60 -8.05 7.66 -10.86
N SER A 61 -7.15 7.71 -9.88
CA SER A 61 -5.99 6.81 -9.80
C SER A 61 -6.42 5.33 -9.72
N VAL A 62 -7.40 5.01 -8.89
CA VAL A 62 -7.99 3.66 -8.82
C VAL A 62 -8.65 3.26 -10.15
N ASP A 63 -9.38 4.17 -10.78
CA ASP A 63 -10.05 3.90 -12.07
C ASP A 63 -9.02 3.60 -13.19
N VAL A 64 -7.86 4.28 -13.19
CA VAL A 64 -6.73 3.98 -14.09
C VAL A 64 -6.17 2.59 -13.83
N ALA A 65 -5.94 2.23 -12.57
CA ALA A 65 -5.43 0.91 -12.18
C ALA A 65 -6.41 -0.22 -12.57
N LEU A 66 -7.70 -0.04 -12.29
CA LEU A 66 -8.76 -1.00 -12.67
C LEU A 66 -8.96 -1.08 -14.18
N THR A 67 -8.67 -0.01 -14.92
CA THR A 67 -8.69 -0.06 -16.39
C THR A 67 -7.58 -0.95 -16.92
N ALA A 68 -6.35 -0.81 -16.38
CA ALA A 68 -5.24 -1.69 -16.73
C ALA A 68 -5.54 -3.16 -16.36
N GLN A 69 -6.11 -3.41 -15.17
CA GLN A 69 -6.56 -4.74 -14.76
C GLN A 69 -7.55 -5.36 -15.77
N LYS A 70 -8.56 -4.59 -16.21
CA LYS A 70 -9.55 -5.06 -17.21
C LYS A 70 -8.92 -5.39 -18.55
N LEU A 71 -7.92 -4.63 -19.00
CA LEU A 71 -7.20 -4.94 -20.24
C LEU A 71 -6.53 -6.30 -20.16
N VAL A 72 -5.81 -6.57 -19.05
CA VAL A 72 -5.17 -7.87 -18.83
C VAL A 72 -6.20 -8.99 -18.69
N ALA A 73 -7.26 -8.79 -17.92
CA ALA A 73 -8.34 -9.78 -17.77
C ALA A 73 -9.05 -10.10 -19.11
N ASN A 74 -9.05 -9.17 -20.07
CA ASN A 74 -9.59 -9.36 -21.41
C ASN A 74 -8.58 -9.90 -22.43
N GLY A 75 -7.39 -10.32 -21.99
CA GLY A 75 -6.42 -11.03 -22.81
C GLY A 75 -5.19 -10.22 -23.22
N GLU A 76 -5.05 -8.97 -22.81
CA GLU A 76 -3.77 -8.27 -22.96
C GLU A 76 -2.71 -8.93 -22.07
N ARG A 77 -1.51 -9.06 -22.60
CA ARG A 77 -0.41 -9.72 -21.88
C ARG A 77 0.09 -8.88 -20.70
N ALA A 78 0.05 -7.57 -20.84
CA ALA A 78 0.46 -6.61 -19.82
C ALA A 78 -0.21 -5.26 -20.05
N ALA A 79 -0.39 -4.49 -18.99
CA ALA A 79 -0.86 -3.12 -19.05
C ALA A 79 -0.06 -2.28 -18.05
N PHE A 80 0.13 -1.00 -18.34
CA PHE A 80 0.82 -0.06 -17.48
C PHE A 80 -0.11 1.06 -17.05
N ALA A 81 -0.35 1.18 -15.74
CA ALA A 81 -1.22 2.18 -15.13
C ALA A 81 -0.40 3.32 -14.52
N LEU A 82 -0.46 4.52 -15.09
CA LEU A 82 0.17 5.72 -14.55
C LEU A 82 -0.70 6.31 -13.44
N CYS A 83 -0.58 5.77 -12.24
CA CYS A 83 -1.37 6.15 -11.09
C CYS A 83 -0.75 7.33 -10.31
N ARG A 84 -1.56 8.36 -10.06
CA ARG A 84 -1.26 9.46 -9.16
C ARG A 84 -2.56 9.98 -8.52
N PRO A 85 -2.65 9.96 -7.15
CA PRO A 85 -1.65 9.55 -6.14
C PRO A 85 -1.22 8.08 -6.24
N PRO A 86 -0.06 7.74 -5.63
CA PRO A 86 0.38 6.34 -5.48
C PRO A 86 -0.51 5.57 -4.50
N GLY A 87 -0.15 4.33 -4.11
CA GLY A 87 -1.07 3.50 -3.35
C GLY A 87 -0.48 2.63 -2.25
N HIS A 88 0.78 2.20 -2.35
CA HIS A 88 1.30 1.08 -1.57
C HIS A 88 1.43 1.33 -0.05
N HIS A 89 1.43 2.59 0.40
CA HIS A 89 1.41 2.92 1.84
C HIS A 89 -0.01 2.95 2.44
N ALA A 90 -1.07 3.01 1.61
CA ALA A 90 -2.43 3.01 2.12
C ALA A 90 -2.84 1.61 2.58
N ALA A 91 -3.19 1.46 3.86
CA ALA A 91 -3.76 0.27 4.45
C ALA A 91 -5.30 0.28 4.37
N ALA A 92 -5.96 -0.68 5.01
CA ALA A 92 -7.42 -0.74 5.03
C ALA A 92 -8.06 0.48 5.72
N ASP A 93 -7.38 1.03 6.72
CA ASP A 93 -7.86 2.12 7.57
C ASP A 93 -6.85 3.25 7.80
N LEU A 94 -5.70 3.23 7.10
CA LEU A 94 -4.68 4.27 7.18
C LEU A 94 -4.34 4.82 5.79
N PHE A 95 -4.19 6.13 5.69
CA PHE A 95 -3.60 6.82 4.54
C PHE A 95 -2.28 7.47 4.95
N GLY A 96 -1.35 7.66 4.03
CA GLY A 96 -0.05 8.28 4.28
C GLY A 96 0.97 7.97 3.20
N GLY A 97 2.18 8.51 3.28
CA GLY A 97 3.19 8.32 2.24
C GLY A 97 2.67 8.71 0.85
N TYR A 98 1.87 9.78 0.77
CA TYR A 98 1.16 10.27 -0.42
C TYR A 98 0.08 9.32 -0.96
N CYS A 99 -0.25 8.23 -0.26
CA CYS A 99 -1.20 7.20 -0.66
C CYS A 99 -2.53 7.34 0.06
N PHE A 100 -3.64 7.27 -0.68
CA PHE A 100 -5.01 7.35 -0.15
C PHE A 100 -5.80 6.05 -0.37
N PHE A 101 -5.61 5.39 -1.50
CA PHE A 101 -6.11 4.05 -1.81
C PHE A 101 -4.96 3.17 -2.25
N ASN A 102 -4.96 1.92 -1.86
CA ASN A 102 -3.96 0.96 -2.32
C ASN A 102 -4.33 0.47 -3.72
N ASN A 103 -3.81 1.14 -4.75
CA ASN A 103 -4.13 0.83 -6.14
C ASN A 103 -3.75 -0.62 -6.51
N ALA A 104 -2.57 -1.09 -6.09
CA ALA A 104 -2.12 -2.46 -6.35
C ALA A 104 -2.98 -3.49 -5.62
N GLY A 105 -3.29 -3.23 -4.34
CA GLY A 105 -4.17 -4.10 -3.56
C GLY A 105 -5.58 -4.20 -4.13
N ILE A 106 -6.13 -3.08 -4.62
CA ILE A 106 -7.45 -3.04 -5.29
C ILE A 106 -7.41 -3.84 -6.60
N VAL A 107 -6.35 -3.73 -7.38
CA VAL A 107 -6.15 -4.52 -8.62
C VAL A 107 -6.03 -6.00 -8.32
N ALA A 108 -5.25 -6.38 -7.30
CA ALA A 108 -5.12 -7.78 -6.87
C ALA A 108 -6.48 -8.35 -6.46
N GLN A 109 -7.25 -7.62 -5.65
CA GLN A 109 -8.59 -8.02 -5.26
C GLN A 109 -9.54 -8.15 -6.47
N ALA A 110 -9.45 -7.22 -7.43
CA ALA A 110 -10.29 -7.28 -8.64
C ALA A 110 -9.99 -8.52 -9.52
N PHE A 111 -8.75 -9.00 -9.58
CA PHE A 111 -8.42 -10.27 -10.23
C PHE A 111 -9.03 -11.46 -9.49
N LEU A 112 -8.94 -11.49 -8.16
CA LEU A 112 -9.54 -12.54 -7.33
C LEU A 112 -11.07 -12.57 -7.48
N ASP A 113 -11.72 -11.42 -7.47
CA ASP A 113 -13.17 -11.28 -7.66
C ASP A 113 -13.63 -11.78 -9.05
N GLN A 114 -12.74 -11.79 -10.03
CA GLN A 114 -12.99 -12.32 -11.39
C GLN A 114 -12.57 -13.79 -11.56
N GLY A 115 -12.17 -14.44 -10.49
CA GLY A 115 -11.92 -15.89 -10.46
C GLY A 115 -10.45 -16.31 -10.49
N ALA A 116 -9.50 -15.37 -10.45
CA ALA A 116 -8.11 -15.71 -10.14
C ALA A 116 -8.05 -16.36 -8.76
N LYS A 117 -7.23 -17.37 -8.59
CA LYS A 117 -7.06 -18.08 -7.32
C LYS A 117 -5.89 -17.53 -6.51
N ARG A 118 -4.88 -17.02 -7.20
CA ARG A 118 -3.64 -16.51 -6.61
C ARG A 118 -3.17 -15.29 -7.39
N VAL A 119 -2.79 -14.25 -6.67
CA VAL A 119 -2.22 -13.01 -7.24
C VAL A 119 -0.91 -12.71 -6.53
N ALA A 120 0.14 -12.36 -7.27
CA ALA A 120 1.37 -11.82 -6.69
C ALA A 120 1.40 -10.29 -6.87
N ILE A 121 1.89 -9.59 -5.86
CA ILE A 121 2.23 -8.16 -5.90
C ILE A 121 3.73 -8.05 -5.70
N LEU A 122 4.43 -7.43 -6.67
CA LEU A 122 5.86 -7.16 -6.59
C LEU A 122 6.07 -5.66 -6.52
N ASP A 123 6.45 -5.19 -5.36
CA ASP A 123 6.77 -3.80 -5.09
C ASP A 123 8.28 -3.56 -5.21
N VAL A 124 8.66 -2.69 -6.13
CA VAL A 124 10.06 -2.33 -6.37
C VAL A 124 10.33 -0.85 -6.05
N ASP A 125 9.38 -0.19 -5.38
CA ASP A 125 9.60 1.15 -4.83
C ASP A 125 10.72 1.11 -3.79
N PHE A 126 11.42 2.23 -3.64
CA PHE A 126 12.46 2.37 -2.63
C PHE A 126 11.93 2.24 -1.20
N HIS A 127 10.68 2.64 -0.97
CA HIS A 127 10.03 2.54 0.32
C HIS A 127 9.23 1.24 0.45
N HIS A 128 9.19 0.69 1.65
CA HIS A 128 8.37 -0.49 1.93
C HIS A 128 6.89 -0.25 1.67
N GLY A 129 6.24 -1.16 0.95
CA GLY A 129 4.79 -1.15 0.69
C GLY A 129 3.97 -1.60 1.90
N ASN A 130 4.09 -0.88 3.02
CA ASN A 130 3.48 -1.25 4.31
C ASN A 130 1.96 -1.41 4.27
N GLY A 131 1.28 -0.62 3.46
CA GLY A 131 -0.17 -0.73 3.29
C GLY A 131 -0.55 -2.01 2.57
N THR A 132 0.19 -2.38 1.53
CA THR A 132 0.00 -3.64 0.80
C THR A 132 0.25 -4.84 1.71
N GLN A 133 1.37 -4.86 2.44
CA GLN A 133 1.66 -5.88 3.44
C GLN A 133 0.52 -5.99 4.45
N SER A 134 0.09 -4.89 5.06
CA SER A 134 -0.97 -4.88 6.09
C SER A 134 -2.29 -5.45 5.58
N ILE A 135 -2.70 -5.17 4.34
CA ILE A 135 -3.96 -5.64 3.76
C ILE A 135 -3.94 -7.16 3.56
N PHE A 136 -2.81 -7.73 3.18
CA PHE A 136 -2.71 -9.15 2.79
C PHE A 136 -1.98 -10.02 3.81
N TYR A 137 -1.55 -9.49 4.95
CA TYR A 137 -0.67 -10.16 5.91
C TYR A 137 -1.20 -11.48 6.46
N HIS A 138 -2.54 -11.65 6.49
CA HIS A 138 -3.22 -12.86 6.96
C HIS A 138 -3.80 -13.70 5.82
N ARG A 139 -3.35 -13.49 4.57
CA ARG A 139 -3.96 -14.11 3.38
C ARG A 139 -2.92 -14.93 2.59
N SER A 140 -3.33 -16.12 2.16
CA SER A 140 -2.50 -17.04 1.35
C SER A 140 -2.81 -16.99 -0.15
N ASP A 141 -3.85 -16.27 -0.55
CA ASP A 141 -4.24 -16.10 -1.96
C ASP A 141 -3.54 -14.92 -2.62
N VAL A 142 -2.84 -14.07 -1.84
CA VAL A 142 -2.00 -12.99 -2.34
C VAL A 142 -0.60 -13.11 -1.77
N LEU A 143 0.39 -13.25 -2.65
CA LEU A 143 1.81 -13.16 -2.29
C LEU A 143 2.26 -11.70 -2.41
N THR A 144 2.69 -11.09 -1.32
CA THR A 144 3.28 -9.75 -1.32
C THR A 144 4.79 -9.82 -1.23
N ILE A 145 5.49 -9.15 -2.13
CA ILE A 145 6.96 -9.05 -2.14
C ILE A 145 7.33 -7.57 -2.25
N SER A 146 8.20 -7.09 -1.37
CA SER A 146 8.71 -5.72 -1.40
C SER A 146 10.23 -5.70 -1.32
N LEU A 147 10.88 -5.00 -2.27
CA LEU A 147 12.32 -4.76 -2.32
C LEU A 147 12.58 -3.32 -1.93
N HIS A 148 13.06 -3.04 -0.72
CA HIS A 148 13.08 -1.68 -0.20
C HIS A 148 14.30 -1.39 0.69
N GLY A 149 14.50 -0.10 0.96
CA GLY A 149 15.55 0.37 1.86
C GLY A 149 15.26 -0.01 3.31
N ASP A 150 16.33 -0.16 4.09
CA ASP A 150 16.30 -0.57 5.49
C ASP A 150 15.33 0.30 6.33
N PRO A 151 14.26 -0.26 6.91
CA PRO A 151 13.27 0.47 7.68
C PRO A 151 13.83 1.14 8.95
N ASP A 152 14.98 0.73 9.45
CA ASP A 152 15.67 1.43 10.54
C ASP A 152 16.13 2.84 10.11
N LEU A 153 16.34 3.04 8.80
CA LEU A 153 16.94 4.25 8.25
C LEU A 153 15.97 5.06 7.37
N VAL A 154 14.95 4.42 6.78
CA VAL A 154 14.05 5.06 5.82
C VAL A 154 12.59 4.84 6.16
N PHE A 155 11.76 5.78 5.68
CA PHE A 155 10.29 5.69 5.77
C PHE A 155 9.78 4.36 5.15
N PRO A 156 8.71 3.72 5.69
CA PRO A 156 7.84 4.21 6.77
C PRO A 156 8.36 3.92 8.18
N HIS A 157 9.52 3.30 8.35
CA HIS A 157 10.05 2.84 9.62
C HIS A 157 9.15 1.78 10.30
N PHE A 158 9.59 1.22 11.41
CA PHE A 158 8.82 0.38 12.35
C PHE A 158 8.31 -0.96 11.82
N LEU A 159 8.34 -1.23 10.52
CA LEU A 159 7.90 -2.46 9.87
C LEU A 159 8.52 -2.57 8.46
N GLY A 160 8.45 -3.76 7.86
CA GLY A 160 9.13 -4.09 6.62
C GLY A 160 10.41 -4.89 6.82
N TYR A 161 10.57 -5.54 7.98
CA TYR A 161 11.72 -6.38 8.28
C TYR A 161 11.62 -7.75 7.62
N GLU A 162 12.76 -8.40 7.41
CA GLU A 162 12.84 -9.71 6.71
C GLU A 162 12.14 -10.85 7.47
N ASP A 163 11.95 -10.71 8.77
CA ASP A 163 11.26 -11.69 9.62
C ASP A 163 9.73 -11.55 9.62
N GLU A 164 9.20 -10.53 8.95
CA GLU A 164 7.77 -10.33 8.75
C GLU A 164 7.28 -11.16 7.55
N THR A 165 6.98 -12.44 7.78
CA THR A 165 6.67 -13.43 6.73
C THR A 165 5.18 -13.69 6.49
N GLY A 166 4.30 -12.96 7.18
CA GLY A 166 2.86 -13.17 7.23
C GLY A 166 2.42 -13.74 8.56
N GLU A 167 1.12 -13.91 8.76
CA GLU A 167 0.54 -14.46 10.00
C GLU A 167 -0.71 -15.30 9.71
N GLY A 168 -0.92 -16.38 10.49
CA GLY A 168 -2.05 -17.28 10.31
C GLY A 168 -2.06 -17.94 8.94
N ASP A 169 -3.14 -17.80 8.18
CA ASP A 169 -3.24 -18.36 6.82
C ASP A 169 -2.26 -17.68 5.83
N GLY A 170 -1.77 -16.48 6.17
CA GLY A 170 -0.81 -15.71 5.37
C GLY A 170 0.65 -16.02 5.68
N GLU A 171 0.97 -16.93 6.61
CA GLU A 171 2.35 -17.29 6.91
C GLU A 171 3.09 -17.81 5.69
N GLY A 172 4.24 -17.21 5.38
CA GLY A 172 5.04 -17.52 4.19
C GLY A 172 4.58 -16.84 2.90
N TYR A 173 3.55 -15.97 2.96
CA TYR A 173 3.04 -15.24 1.79
C TYR A 173 3.36 -13.74 1.81
N ASN A 174 4.27 -13.32 2.70
CA ASN A 174 4.90 -12.00 2.69
C ASN A 174 6.41 -12.18 2.62
N LEU A 175 7.09 -11.41 1.75
CA LEU A 175 8.54 -11.43 1.58
C LEU A 175 9.08 -10.01 1.51
N ASN A 176 9.87 -9.63 2.49
CA ASN A 176 10.61 -8.38 2.52
C ASN A 176 12.09 -8.64 2.17
N ILE A 177 12.61 -7.91 1.20
CA ILE A 177 14.02 -7.93 0.81
C ILE A 177 14.60 -6.55 1.10
N VAL A 178 15.38 -6.47 2.17
CA VAL A 178 15.84 -5.21 2.76
C VAL A 178 17.24 -4.84 2.29
N TYR A 179 17.43 -3.59 1.93
CA TYR A 179 18.73 -3.09 1.45
C TYR A 179 19.24 -1.91 2.29
N PRO A 180 20.45 -2.01 2.84
CA PRO A 180 21.10 -0.87 3.48
C PRO A 180 21.43 0.23 2.44
N PRO A 181 21.53 1.49 2.87
CA PRO A 181 21.94 2.59 1.97
C PRO A 181 23.28 2.30 1.30
N GLY A 182 23.34 2.60 0.00
CA GLY A 182 24.54 2.37 -0.80
C GLY A 182 24.64 0.97 -1.41
N THR A 183 23.64 0.13 -1.26
CA THR A 183 23.55 -1.17 -1.92
C THR A 183 23.70 -1.00 -3.44
N PRO A 184 24.68 -1.67 -4.09
CA PRO A 184 24.86 -1.59 -5.53
C PRO A 184 23.74 -2.32 -6.28
N PHE A 185 23.48 -1.89 -7.51
CA PHE A 185 22.45 -2.48 -8.36
C PHE A 185 22.61 -4.00 -8.56
N SER A 186 23.85 -4.52 -8.56
CA SER A 186 24.09 -5.97 -8.65
C SER A 186 23.44 -6.76 -7.52
N GLN A 187 23.53 -6.28 -6.28
CA GLN A 187 22.86 -6.91 -5.13
C GLN A 187 21.35 -6.73 -5.17
N TRP A 188 20.87 -5.54 -5.54
CA TRP A 188 19.44 -5.33 -5.74
C TRP A 188 18.87 -6.29 -6.79
N ARG A 189 19.59 -6.52 -7.88
CA ARG A 189 19.21 -7.47 -8.93
C ARG A 189 19.13 -8.91 -8.42
N GLU A 190 20.05 -9.34 -7.55
CA GLU A 190 20.01 -10.67 -6.93
C GLU A 190 18.74 -10.86 -6.10
N GLY A 191 18.32 -9.83 -5.35
CA GLY A 191 17.05 -9.87 -4.64
C GLY A 191 15.84 -9.90 -5.58
N LEU A 192 15.89 -9.16 -6.70
CA LEU A 192 14.84 -9.26 -7.71
C LEU A 192 14.76 -10.68 -8.32
N GLU A 193 15.90 -11.33 -8.55
CA GLU A 193 15.95 -12.72 -9.01
C GLU A 193 15.30 -13.66 -7.98
N THR A 194 15.57 -13.46 -6.68
CA THR A 194 14.92 -14.18 -5.57
C THR A 194 13.41 -13.96 -5.56
N ALA A 195 12.96 -12.72 -5.73
CA ALA A 195 11.54 -12.37 -5.82
C ALA A 195 10.87 -13.08 -7.02
N CYS A 196 11.49 -13.06 -8.19
CA CYS A 196 10.99 -13.75 -9.39
C CYS A 196 10.90 -15.26 -9.21
N GLN A 197 11.88 -15.86 -8.52
CA GLN A 197 11.84 -17.29 -8.19
C GLN A 197 10.64 -17.56 -7.26
N ARG A 198 10.45 -16.77 -6.21
CA ARG A 198 9.34 -16.94 -5.27
C ARG A 198 7.97 -16.79 -5.95
N ILE A 199 7.84 -15.84 -6.88
CA ILE A 199 6.63 -15.68 -7.72
C ILE A 199 6.40 -16.93 -8.57
N THR A 200 7.45 -17.46 -9.18
CA THR A 200 7.37 -18.69 -10.02
C THR A 200 6.91 -19.91 -9.21
N GLU A 201 7.42 -20.06 -7.98
CA GLU A 201 7.00 -21.11 -7.06
C GLU A 201 5.55 -20.96 -6.60
N PHE A 202 5.11 -19.72 -6.37
CA PHE A 202 3.74 -19.40 -5.98
C PHE A 202 2.74 -19.68 -7.12
N GLN A 203 3.17 -19.58 -8.38
CA GLN A 203 2.34 -19.80 -9.58
C GLN A 203 1.07 -18.93 -9.59
N PRO A 204 1.17 -17.59 -9.55
CA PRO A 204 0.00 -16.72 -9.57
C PRO A 204 -0.69 -16.74 -10.92
N ASP A 205 -2.00 -16.48 -10.92
CA ASP A 205 -2.80 -16.27 -12.13
C ASP A 205 -2.58 -14.87 -12.72
N ALA A 206 -2.18 -13.91 -11.86
CA ALA A 206 -1.83 -12.55 -12.24
C ALA A 206 -0.69 -12.01 -11.38
N LEU A 207 0.13 -11.12 -11.97
CA LEU A 207 1.17 -10.34 -11.31
C LEU A 207 0.83 -8.85 -11.41
N VAL A 208 0.90 -8.15 -10.27
CA VAL A 208 0.69 -6.70 -10.12
C VAL A 208 1.99 -6.04 -9.71
#